data_79de46239e85105d94dfe8503cb0c44b
#
_entry.id   79de46239e85105d94dfe8503cb0c44b
#
_cell.length_a   1.000
_cell.length_b   1.000
_cell.length_c   1.000
_cell.angle_alpha   90.00
_cell.angle_beta   90.00
_cell.angle_gamma   90.00
#
_symmetry.space_group_name_H-M   'P 1'
#
loop_
_entity.id
_entity.type
_entity.pdbx_description
1 polymer ?
#
loop_
_entity_poly.entity_id
_entity_poly.type
_entity_poly.pdbx_seq_one_letter_code
_entity_poly.pdbx_strand_id
1 'polypeptide(L)'
;YKDAWVFSGTLNVIDDEVTEPVVAEEPELTPEPDPEPTVVEEVNEPEVIEEEPEPVVEEKPTKDPNLKSFYFQLVSQETGQEVKGQVYLQKDEKDNNYESYEGNEVVDLYKPGRNNSTYYLTVNAPGYDPIQTEINYNSPPKTDADGNALIKVPLERSRSGDYVEFNKVRFLSNSAIFTTDSKSELDAFIQLMTDNPKYKIRVHGHVNGRFNRNATVRADSEEFFARSDGNKEISASPRKLSDYRANLVKDFLALNGVSARRGRTKADGASTMLFPSSGPLSGFNDRVEIEITKGK
;
A
#
# COMPACT_ATOMS: atom_id res chain seq x y z
N TYR A 1 -1.14 -1.11 59.87
CA TYR A 1 -1.72 0.19 60.22
C TYR A 1 -2.61 0.60 59.05
N LYS A 2 -3.91 0.81 59.42
CA LYS A 2 -4.99 1.29 58.53
C LYS A 2 -4.84 2.80 58.37
N ASP A 3 -5.08 3.33 57.17
CA ASP A 3 -5.74 4.62 57.01
C ASP A 3 -6.53 4.61 55.70
N ALA A 4 -7.84 4.52 55.92
CA ALA A 4 -8.86 4.70 54.89
C ALA A 4 -9.21 6.17 54.82
N TRP A 5 -9.10 6.79 53.63
CA TRP A 5 -9.68 8.10 53.37
C TRP A 5 -11.05 7.93 52.71
N VAL A 6 -12.09 8.29 53.50
CA VAL A 6 -13.48 8.39 53.01
C VAL A 6 -13.68 9.81 52.50
N PHE A 7 -13.94 10.00 51.24
CA PHE A 7 -14.46 11.27 50.71
C PHE A 7 -15.99 11.20 50.68
N SER A 8 -16.63 11.93 51.59
CA SER A 8 -18.06 12.24 51.49
C SER A 8 -18.23 13.49 50.65
N GLY A 9 -18.67 13.30 49.42
CA GLY A 9 -19.10 14.40 48.53
C GLY A 9 -20.62 14.29 48.38
N THR A 10 -21.32 15.29 48.85
CA THR A 10 -22.77 15.50 48.68
C THR A 10 -23.13 15.62 47.20
N LEU A 11 -24.01 14.74 46.74
CA LEU A 11 -24.68 14.90 45.44
C LEU A 11 -25.76 15.98 45.56
N ASN A 12 -25.60 17.08 44.86
CA ASN A 12 -26.70 17.99 44.57
C ASN A 12 -27.42 17.47 43.31
N VAL A 13 -28.64 16.99 43.51
CA VAL A 13 -29.55 16.70 42.45
C VAL A 13 -30.11 18.05 41.96
N ILE A 14 -29.85 18.44 40.73
CA ILE A 14 -30.51 19.52 40.05
C ILE A 14 -31.60 18.87 39.23
N ASP A 15 -32.87 19.16 39.62
CA ASP A 15 -34.04 18.85 38.80
C ASP A 15 -34.01 19.80 37.58
N ASP A 16 -33.71 19.25 36.41
CA ASP A 16 -33.95 19.96 35.15
C ASP A 16 -35.30 19.52 34.62
N GLU A 17 -36.22 20.52 34.63
CA GLU A 17 -37.51 20.47 33.95
C GLU A 17 -37.32 20.18 32.46
N VAL A 18 -37.97 19.11 32.01
CA VAL A 18 -38.11 18.77 30.61
C VAL A 18 -38.98 19.83 29.91
N THR A 19 -38.38 20.75 29.20
CA THR A 19 -39.07 21.60 28.25
C THR A 19 -39.08 20.90 26.89
N GLU A 20 -40.30 20.59 26.41
CA GLU A 20 -40.54 20.06 25.06
C GLU A 20 -40.03 21.04 24.00
N PRO A 21 -39.44 20.55 22.89
CA PRO A 21 -39.03 21.42 21.80
C PRO A 21 -40.27 21.94 21.04
N VAL A 22 -40.36 23.25 20.98
CA VAL A 22 -41.33 23.97 20.15
C VAL A 22 -41.01 23.66 18.69
N VAL A 23 -41.97 23.03 18.00
CA VAL A 23 -41.96 22.86 16.55
C VAL A 23 -42.08 24.23 15.89
N ALA A 24 -41.04 24.66 15.21
CA ALA A 24 -41.10 25.87 14.35
C ALA A 24 -41.87 25.50 13.07
N GLU A 25 -42.97 26.19 12.83
CA GLU A 25 -43.72 26.13 11.58
C GLU A 25 -42.84 26.63 10.41
N GLU A 26 -42.79 25.83 9.35
CA GLU A 26 -42.23 26.19 8.06
C GLU A 26 -43.06 27.34 7.44
N PRO A 27 -42.42 28.38 6.88
CA PRO A 27 -43.18 29.41 6.17
C PRO A 27 -43.71 28.88 4.84
N GLU A 28 -45.04 28.98 4.65
CA GLU A 28 -45.72 28.73 3.39
C GLU A 28 -45.12 29.57 2.26
N LEU A 29 -44.65 28.90 1.21
CA LEU A 29 -44.25 29.51 -0.05
C LEU A 29 -45.50 29.96 -0.81
N THR A 30 -45.71 31.26 -0.92
CA THR A 30 -46.66 31.86 -1.84
C THR A 30 -46.23 31.61 -3.28
N PRO A 31 -47.15 31.20 -4.19
CA PRO A 31 -46.80 30.99 -5.59
C PRO A 31 -46.54 32.32 -6.29
N GLU A 32 -45.45 32.43 -7.01
CA GLU A 32 -45.16 33.52 -7.93
C GLU A 32 -46.16 33.54 -9.09
N PRO A 33 -46.59 34.70 -9.56
CA PRO A 33 -47.52 34.82 -10.69
C PRO A 33 -46.83 34.46 -12.02
N ASP A 34 -47.57 33.75 -12.88
CA ASP A 34 -47.23 33.41 -14.26
C ASP A 34 -46.80 34.65 -15.06
N PRO A 35 -45.74 34.60 -15.84
CA PRO A 35 -45.37 35.69 -16.74
C PRO A 35 -46.29 35.73 -17.96
N GLU A 36 -46.82 36.89 -18.25
CA GLU A 36 -47.60 37.19 -19.45
C GLU A 36 -46.79 36.91 -20.73
N PRO A 37 -47.46 36.49 -21.83
CA PRO A 37 -46.79 36.18 -23.08
C PRO A 37 -46.27 37.44 -23.77
N THR A 38 -44.94 37.55 -23.83
CA THR A 38 -44.29 38.60 -24.64
C THR A 38 -44.40 38.24 -26.12
N VAL A 39 -45.02 39.12 -26.88
CA VAL A 39 -45.07 39.06 -28.35
C VAL A 39 -43.63 39.17 -28.89
N VAL A 40 -43.15 38.14 -29.56
CA VAL A 40 -41.84 38.13 -30.22
C VAL A 40 -42.03 38.66 -31.63
N GLU A 41 -41.51 39.86 -31.92
CA GLU A 41 -41.33 40.36 -33.29
C GLU A 41 -40.33 39.44 -34.01
N GLU A 42 -40.74 38.98 -35.18
CA GLU A 42 -39.98 38.19 -36.12
C GLU A 42 -38.85 39.04 -36.75
N VAL A 43 -37.63 38.92 -36.16
CA VAL A 43 -36.43 39.51 -36.76
C VAL A 43 -35.80 38.47 -37.67
N ASN A 44 -35.79 38.76 -38.97
CA ASN A 44 -35.08 37.98 -39.99
C ASN A 44 -33.58 37.90 -39.59
N GLU A 45 -33.13 36.71 -39.20
CA GLU A 45 -31.73 36.38 -39.02
C GLU A 45 -31.09 36.12 -40.38
N PRO A 46 -29.89 36.65 -40.70
CA PRO A 46 -29.16 36.29 -41.90
C PRO A 46 -28.62 34.84 -41.75
N GLU A 47 -28.76 34.07 -42.82
CA GLU A 47 -28.20 32.72 -42.97
C GLU A 47 -26.72 32.72 -42.54
N VAL A 48 -26.45 32.12 -41.37
CA VAL A 48 -25.08 31.76 -40.97
C VAL A 48 -24.72 30.48 -41.77
N ILE A 49 -23.80 30.60 -42.70
CA ILE A 49 -23.15 29.50 -43.32
C ILE A 49 -22.39 28.75 -42.23
N GLU A 50 -22.88 27.60 -41.79
CA GLU A 50 -22.18 26.68 -40.90
C GLU A 50 -20.95 26.14 -41.66
N GLU A 51 -19.76 26.76 -41.41
CA GLU A 51 -18.50 26.13 -41.76
C GLU A 51 -18.37 24.90 -40.91
N GLU A 52 -18.38 23.71 -41.55
CA GLU A 52 -18.06 22.41 -40.94
C GLU A 52 -16.72 22.54 -40.20
N PRO A 53 -16.62 22.26 -38.87
CA PRO A 53 -15.35 22.36 -38.20
C PRO A 53 -14.37 21.35 -38.78
N GLU A 54 -13.25 21.86 -39.30
CA GLU A 54 -12.13 21.01 -39.70
C GLU A 54 -11.80 20.03 -38.58
N PRO A 55 -11.49 18.75 -38.88
CA PRO A 55 -11.19 17.77 -37.86
C PRO A 55 -9.99 18.27 -37.04
N VAL A 56 -10.22 18.53 -35.75
CA VAL A 56 -9.17 18.82 -34.79
C VAL A 56 -8.28 17.59 -34.77
N VAL A 57 -7.15 17.67 -35.45
CA VAL A 57 -6.08 16.69 -35.33
C VAL A 57 -5.57 16.82 -33.90
N GLU A 58 -5.98 15.93 -33.02
CA GLU A 58 -5.35 15.78 -31.69
C GLU A 58 -3.86 15.52 -31.92
N GLU A 59 -3.05 16.58 -31.81
CA GLU A 59 -1.59 16.44 -31.76
C GLU A 59 -1.28 15.59 -30.52
N LYS A 60 -0.91 14.32 -30.74
CA LYS A 60 -0.34 13.49 -29.69
C LYS A 60 0.83 14.27 -29.08
N PRO A 61 0.86 14.44 -27.75
CA PRO A 61 1.96 15.17 -27.12
C PRO A 61 3.28 14.55 -27.58
N THR A 62 4.14 15.38 -28.19
CA THR A 62 5.46 14.97 -28.66
C THR A 62 6.27 14.53 -27.44
N LYS A 63 6.46 13.21 -27.27
CA LYS A 63 7.33 12.67 -26.21
C LYS A 63 8.70 13.29 -26.31
N ASP A 64 9.29 13.69 -25.17
CA ASP A 64 10.67 14.14 -25.09
C ASP A 64 11.57 13.08 -25.77
N PRO A 65 12.39 13.45 -26.77
CA PRO A 65 13.25 12.49 -27.49
C PRO A 65 14.27 11.79 -26.58
N ASN A 66 14.52 12.32 -25.39
CA ASN A 66 15.38 11.71 -24.37
C ASN A 66 14.63 10.76 -23.43
N LEU A 67 13.32 10.63 -23.58
CA LEU A 67 12.46 9.79 -22.75
C LEU A 67 12.12 8.51 -23.49
N LYS A 68 12.39 7.36 -22.90
CA LYS A 68 12.13 6.05 -23.46
C LYS A 68 11.27 5.25 -22.52
N SER A 69 10.20 4.65 -23.08
CA SER A 69 9.29 3.79 -22.33
C SER A 69 9.85 2.38 -22.21
N PHE A 70 9.86 1.85 -21.00
CA PHE A 70 10.25 0.49 -20.65
C PHE A 70 9.07 -0.25 -20.05
N TYR A 71 8.96 -1.53 -20.35
CA TYR A 71 8.03 -2.44 -19.72
C TYR A 71 8.82 -3.56 -19.04
N PHE A 72 8.80 -3.57 -17.70
CA PHE A 72 9.47 -4.57 -16.89
C PHE A 72 8.52 -5.74 -16.62
N GLN A 73 8.56 -6.75 -17.46
CA GLN A 73 7.71 -7.93 -17.34
C GLN A 73 8.29 -8.93 -16.32
N LEU A 74 7.73 -8.95 -15.11
CA LEU A 74 8.07 -9.91 -14.08
C LEU A 74 7.24 -11.17 -14.27
N VAL A 75 7.89 -12.32 -14.45
CA VAL A 75 7.19 -13.58 -14.70
C VAL A 75 7.75 -14.70 -13.84
N SER A 76 6.87 -15.56 -13.35
CA SER A 76 7.29 -16.80 -12.71
C SER A 76 8.00 -17.71 -13.73
N GLN A 77 9.22 -18.11 -13.43
CA GLN A 77 9.98 -19.04 -14.28
C GLN A 77 9.28 -20.38 -14.47
N GLU A 78 8.47 -20.80 -13.50
CA GLU A 78 7.81 -22.08 -13.52
C GLU A 78 6.47 -22.07 -14.26
N THR A 79 5.68 -21.00 -14.13
CA THR A 79 4.33 -20.93 -14.68
C THR A 79 4.24 -20.02 -15.91
N GLY A 80 5.21 -19.13 -16.10
CA GLY A 80 5.17 -18.07 -17.11
C GLY A 80 4.15 -16.96 -16.83
N GLN A 81 3.43 -17.03 -15.72
CA GLN A 81 2.45 -16.01 -15.32
C GLN A 81 3.14 -14.76 -14.77
N GLU A 82 2.52 -13.63 -14.93
CA GLU A 82 3.00 -12.38 -14.37
C GLU A 82 2.95 -12.39 -12.83
N VAL A 83 3.98 -11.81 -12.24
CA VAL A 83 4.18 -11.76 -10.79
C VAL A 83 4.23 -10.30 -10.36
N LYS A 84 3.46 -9.96 -9.33
CA LYS A 84 3.54 -8.63 -8.69
C LYS A 84 4.84 -8.50 -7.92
N GLY A 85 5.55 -7.40 -8.14
CA GLY A 85 6.82 -7.12 -7.48
C GLY A 85 7.30 -5.70 -7.75
N GLN A 86 8.42 -5.36 -7.13
CA GLN A 86 9.05 -4.04 -7.22
C GLN A 86 10.31 -4.11 -8.08
N VAL A 87 10.48 -3.07 -8.86
CA VAL A 87 11.67 -2.85 -9.70
C VAL A 87 12.43 -1.65 -9.13
N TYR A 88 13.67 -1.85 -8.77
CA TYR A 88 14.56 -0.80 -8.27
C TYR A 88 15.64 -0.52 -9.32
N LEU A 89 15.76 0.72 -9.72
CA LEU A 89 16.73 1.18 -10.71
C LEU A 89 17.75 2.12 -10.08
N GLN A 90 19.03 1.84 -10.29
CA GLN A 90 20.15 2.70 -9.90
C GLN A 90 20.91 3.12 -11.15
N LYS A 91 21.38 4.38 -11.16
CA LYS A 91 22.20 4.95 -12.26
C LYS A 91 23.67 4.65 -12.11
N ASP A 92 24.11 4.29 -10.91
CA ASP A 92 25.47 3.88 -10.57
C ASP A 92 25.40 2.74 -9.56
N GLU A 93 26.18 1.68 -9.75
CA GLU A 93 26.26 0.52 -8.85
C GLU A 93 26.62 0.90 -7.40
N LYS A 94 27.39 1.97 -7.24
CA LYS A 94 27.86 2.45 -5.93
C LYS A 94 26.96 3.49 -5.29
N ASP A 95 25.96 3.98 -6.04
CA ASP A 95 25.01 4.94 -5.50
C ASP A 95 23.95 4.22 -4.66
N ASN A 96 23.70 4.74 -3.46
CA ASN A 96 22.60 4.24 -2.62
C ASN A 96 21.23 4.82 -3.02
N ASN A 97 21.21 5.71 -4.02
CA ASN A 97 19.96 6.27 -4.54
C ASN A 97 19.37 5.35 -5.60
N TYR A 98 18.14 4.93 -5.40
CA TYR A 98 17.38 4.14 -6.35
C TYR A 98 15.99 4.75 -6.58
N GLU A 99 15.50 4.58 -7.78
CA GLU A 99 14.12 4.85 -8.17
C GLU A 99 13.34 3.55 -8.10
N SER A 100 12.12 3.54 -7.53
CA SER A 100 11.32 2.32 -7.39
C SER A 100 10.06 2.40 -8.22
N TYR A 101 9.73 1.31 -8.91
CA TYR A 101 8.57 1.17 -9.79
C TYR A 101 7.86 -0.14 -9.52
N GLU A 102 6.56 -0.19 -9.81
CA GLU A 102 5.82 -1.46 -9.84
C GLU A 102 6.23 -2.27 -11.09
N GLY A 103 6.37 -3.58 -10.92
CA GLY A 103 6.55 -4.49 -12.06
C GLY A 103 5.27 -4.61 -12.88
N ASN A 104 5.42 -4.97 -14.15
CA ASN A 104 4.33 -5.11 -15.13
C ASN A 104 3.59 -3.81 -15.43
N GLU A 105 4.29 -2.68 -15.29
CA GLU A 105 3.81 -1.36 -15.68
C GLU A 105 4.80 -0.70 -16.65
N VAL A 106 4.29 0.23 -17.47
CA VAL A 106 5.13 1.03 -18.37
C VAL A 106 5.76 2.16 -17.59
N VAL A 107 7.08 2.27 -17.68
CA VAL A 107 7.87 3.27 -17.00
C VAL A 107 8.65 4.11 -18.01
N ASP A 108 8.49 5.41 -17.97
CA ASP A 108 9.25 6.34 -18.80
C ASP A 108 10.56 6.72 -18.11
N LEU A 109 11.69 6.40 -18.72
CA LEU A 109 13.02 6.61 -18.18
C LEU A 109 13.84 7.54 -19.06
N TYR A 110 14.61 8.42 -18.43
CA TYR A 110 15.68 9.16 -19.09
C TYR A 110 16.96 8.33 -19.16
N LYS A 111 17.85 8.70 -20.09
CA LYS A 111 19.19 8.09 -20.11
C LYS A 111 19.90 8.32 -18.75
N PRO A 112 20.52 7.28 -18.12
CA PRO A 112 21.08 7.39 -16.77
C PRO A 112 22.18 8.45 -16.63
N GLY A 113 22.93 8.76 -17.70
CA GLY A 113 23.94 9.80 -17.69
C GLY A 113 24.45 10.13 -19.09
N ARG A 114 25.23 11.23 -19.22
CA ARG A 114 25.77 11.67 -20.53
C ARG A 114 26.62 10.57 -21.18
N ASN A 115 27.48 9.92 -20.40
CA ASN A 115 28.41 8.88 -20.85
C ASN A 115 28.02 7.49 -20.31
N ASN A 116 26.94 7.38 -19.54
CA ASN A 116 26.41 6.13 -19.00
C ASN A 116 25.09 5.78 -19.69
N SER A 117 24.98 4.54 -20.15
CA SER A 117 23.75 3.98 -20.74
C SER A 117 23.24 2.76 -19.95
N THR A 118 23.86 2.44 -18.82
CA THR A 118 23.53 1.28 -18.03
C THR A 118 22.72 1.68 -16.80
N TYR A 119 21.61 0.99 -16.57
CA TYR A 119 20.91 0.96 -15.31
C TYR A 119 21.20 -0.35 -14.59
N TYR A 120 21.41 -0.28 -13.30
CA TYR A 120 21.48 -1.44 -12.41
C TYR A 120 20.07 -1.71 -11.90
N LEU A 121 19.59 -2.88 -12.24
CA LEU A 121 18.24 -3.35 -11.95
C LEU A 121 18.27 -4.34 -10.81
N THR A 122 17.51 -4.06 -9.75
CA THR A 122 17.19 -5.04 -8.70
C THR A 122 15.67 -5.27 -8.72
N VAL A 123 15.25 -6.52 -8.82
CA VAL A 123 13.85 -6.92 -8.77
C VAL A 123 13.60 -7.70 -7.49
N ASN A 124 12.58 -7.29 -6.75
CA ASN A 124 12.12 -7.99 -5.56
C ASN A 124 10.60 -8.26 -5.67
N ALA A 125 10.24 -9.51 -5.53
CA ALA A 125 8.85 -9.94 -5.48
C ALA A 125 8.66 -10.88 -4.29
N PRO A 126 7.67 -10.66 -3.42
CA PRO A 126 7.46 -11.47 -2.23
C PRO A 126 7.33 -12.96 -2.55
N GLY A 127 8.20 -13.78 -1.98
CA GLY A 127 8.24 -15.23 -2.20
C GLY A 127 8.95 -15.68 -3.48
N TYR A 128 9.72 -14.81 -4.08
CA TYR A 128 10.65 -15.09 -5.16
C TYR A 128 12.05 -14.64 -4.78
N ASP A 129 13.05 -15.30 -5.34
CA ASP A 129 14.44 -14.92 -5.12
C ASP A 129 14.72 -13.57 -5.82
N PRO A 130 15.36 -12.61 -5.13
CA PRO A 130 15.67 -11.31 -5.72
C PRO A 130 16.64 -11.46 -6.88
N ILE A 131 16.42 -10.71 -7.95
CA ILE A 131 17.30 -10.69 -9.13
C ILE A 131 18.01 -9.36 -9.21
N GLN A 132 19.32 -9.41 -9.45
CA GLN A 132 20.13 -8.25 -9.79
C GLN A 132 20.72 -8.44 -11.19
N THR A 133 20.56 -7.44 -12.05
CA THR A 133 21.08 -7.47 -13.42
C THR A 133 21.28 -6.04 -13.95
N GLU A 134 21.88 -5.93 -15.11
CA GLU A 134 22.08 -4.66 -15.80
C GLU A 134 21.22 -4.58 -17.04
N ILE A 135 20.72 -3.39 -17.36
CA ILE A 135 20.01 -3.10 -18.61
C ILE A 135 20.70 -1.96 -19.35
N ASN A 136 20.82 -2.10 -20.67
CA ASN A 136 21.34 -1.04 -21.51
C ASN A 136 20.18 -0.22 -22.05
N TYR A 137 20.15 1.07 -21.68
CA TYR A 137 19.13 2.02 -22.12
C TYR A 137 19.05 2.15 -23.64
N ASN A 138 20.20 2.14 -24.34
CA ASN A 138 20.25 2.33 -25.79
C ASN A 138 19.89 1.08 -26.59
N SER A 139 20.10 -0.11 -26.02
CA SER A 139 19.95 -1.39 -26.69
C SER A 139 19.14 -2.39 -25.87
N PRO A 140 17.85 -2.14 -25.64
CA PRO A 140 17.00 -3.12 -24.98
C PRO A 140 16.89 -4.40 -25.83
N PRO A 141 16.78 -5.58 -25.19
CA PRO A 141 16.83 -6.85 -25.91
C PRO A 141 15.61 -7.07 -26.83
N LYS A 142 14.48 -6.49 -26.50
CA LYS A 142 13.23 -6.62 -27.27
C LYS A 142 12.37 -5.35 -27.14
N THR A 143 11.38 -5.26 -28.02
CA THR A 143 10.33 -4.24 -27.96
C THR A 143 8.98 -4.98 -27.92
N ASP A 144 8.03 -4.50 -27.13
CA ASP A 144 6.67 -5.02 -27.09
C ASP A 144 5.82 -4.53 -28.29
N ALA A 145 4.55 -4.91 -28.34
CA ALA A 145 3.63 -4.52 -29.41
C ALA A 145 3.33 -3.01 -29.44
N ASP A 146 3.45 -2.33 -28.31
CA ASP A 146 3.19 -0.89 -28.13
C ASP A 146 4.44 -0.04 -28.38
N GLY A 147 5.60 -0.67 -28.67
CA GLY A 147 6.86 -0.01 -28.94
C GLY A 147 7.70 0.26 -27.70
N ASN A 148 7.32 -0.24 -26.52
CA ASN A 148 8.09 -0.08 -25.30
C ASN A 148 9.28 -1.06 -25.28
N ALA A 149 10.37 -0.66 -24.65
CA ALA A 149 11.51 -1.53 -24.42
C ALA A 149 11.13 -2.65 -23.43
N LEU A 150 10.99 -3.87 -23.90
CA LEU A 150 10.56 -5.02 -23.10
C LEU A 150 11.77 -5.65 -22.38
N ILE A 151 11.74 -5.59 -21.04
CA ILE A 151 12.69 -6.26 -20.17
C ILE A 151 11.96 -7.39 -19.43
N LYS A 152 12.14 -8.63 -19.91
CA LYS A 152 11.54 -9.80 -19.28
C LYS A 152 12.44 -10.34 -18.17
N VAL A 153 11.92 -10.39 -16.93
CA VAL A 153 12.64 -10.87 -15.74
C VAL A 153 11.98 -12.15 -15.23
N PRO A 154 12.59 -13.33 -15.50
CA PRO A 154 12.09 -14.60 -14.97
C PRO A 154 12.49 -14.74 -13.50
N LEU A 155 11.51 -14.89 -12.61
CA LEU A 155 11.68 -15.02 -11.17
C LEU A 155 11.58 -16.48 -10.74
N GLU A 156 12.55 -16.95 -9.95
CA GLU A 156 12.51 -18.27 -9.31
C GLU A 156 11.81 -18.18 -7.97
N ARG A 157 10.93 -19.13 -7.66
CA ARG A 157 10.20 -19.15 -6.39
C ARG A 157 11.07 -19.59 -5.24
N SER A 158 10.96 -18.89 -4.12
CA SER A 158 11.57 -19.25 -2.85
C SER A 158 11.12 -20.64 -2.37
N ARG A 159 12.01 -21.35 -1.69
CA ARG A 159 11.83 -22.75 -1.28
C ARG A 159 11.40 -22.86 0.18
N SER A 160 11.09 -24.08 0.61
CA SER A 160 10.85 -24.35 2.02
C SER A 160 12.12 -24.11 2.84
N GLY A 161 12.03 -23.31 3.87
CA GLY A 161 13.14 -22.82 4.69
C GLY A 161 13.57 -21.39 4.38
N ASP A 162 13.18 -20.87 3.21
CA ASP A 162 13.48 -19.49 2.83
C ASP A 162 12.57 -18.51 3.53
N TYR A 163 13.04 -17.28 3.61
CA TYR A 163 12.28 -16.14 4.14
C TYR A 163 11.85 -15.23 3.01
N VAL A 164 10.59 -14.83 3.05
CA VAL A 164 10.07 -13.76 2.19
C VAL A 164 10.48 -12.41 2.79
N GLU A 165 11.19 -11.63 2.02
CA GLU A 165 11.57 -10.27 2.41
C GLU A 165 10.49 -9.28 2.00
N PHE A 166 10.14 -8.41 2.94
CA PHE A 166 9.26 -7.27 2.72
C PHE A 166 10.03 -5.97 2.89
N ASN A 167 10.02 -5.14 1.87
CA ASN A 167 10.69 -3.83 1.91
C ASN A 167 9.75 -2.70 2.35
N LYS A 168 8.47 -2.81 2.01
CA LYS A 168 7.46 -1.77 2.27
C LYS A 168 6.49 -2.12 3.41
N VAL A 169 6.42 -3.39 3.86
CA VAL A 169 5.53 -3.76 4.97
C VAL A 169 6.01 -3.15 6.27
N ARG A 170 5.32 -2.11 6.70
CA ARG A 170 5.61 -1.32 7.90
C ARG A 170 4.35 -1.13 8.74
N PHE A 171 4.54 -0.69 9.97
CA PHE A 171 3.47 -0.40 10.91
C PHE A 171 3.44 1.07 11.27
N LEU A 172 2.27 1.59 11.57
CA LEU A 172 2.13 2.89 12.19
C LEU A 172 2.87 2.88 13.54
N SER A 173 3.36 4.04 13.97
CA SER A 173 4.15 4.16 15.21
C SER A 173 3.42 3.53 16.40
N ASN A 174 4.15 2.70 17.17
CA ASN A 174 3.63 1.96 18.32
C ASN A 174 2.30 1.27 18.04
N SER A 175 2.19 0.57 16.94
CA SER A 175 0.94 -0.12 16.60
C SER A 175 1.14 -1.49 15.95
N ALA A 176 0.03 -2.24 15.90
CA ALA A 176 -0.20 -3.35 14.98
C ALA A 176 -1.29 -2.94 13.97
N ILE A 177 -0.98 -1.94 13.16
CA ILE A 177 -1.76 -1.41 12.04
C ILE A 177 -0.73 -1.10 10.95
N PHE A 178 -0.98 -1.52 9.72
CA PHE A 178 -0.06 -1.28 8.59
C PHE A 178 -0.03 0.20 8.19
N THR A 179 1.09 0.60 7.58
CA THR A 179 1.10 1.82 6.76
C THR A 179 0.46 1.55 5.41
N THR A 180 -0.04 2.58 4.74
CA THR A 180 -0.70 2.47 3.43
C THR A 180 0.22 1.85 2.37
N ASP A 181 1.51 2.20 2.40
CA ASP A 181 2.53 1.69 1.47
C ASP A 181 2.74 0.18 1.55
N SER A 182 2.32 -0.43 2.67
CA SER A 182 2.42 -1.88 2.85
C SER A 182 1.51 -2.68 1.91
N LYS A 183 0.47 -2.03 1.36
CA LYS A 183 -0.61 -2.72 0.63
C LYS A 183 -0.10 -3.45 -0.60
N SER A 184 0.76 -2.83 -1.41
CA SER A 184 1.24 -3.43 -2.67
C SER A 184 2.00 -4.73 -2.45
N GLU A 185 2.91 -4.78 -1.46
CA GLU A 185 3.65 -6.01 -1.15
C GLU A 185 2.77 -7.09 -0.51
N LEU A 186 1.81 -6.70 0.34
CA LEU A 186 0.85 -7.65 0.91
C LEU A 186 -0.07 -8.25 -0.17
N ASP A 187 -0.52 -7.45 -1.14
CA ASP A 187 -1.31 -7.92 -2.27
C ASP A 187 -0.50 -8.88 -3.18
N ALA A 188 0.78 -8.58 -3.41
CA ALA A 188 1.68 -9.48 -4.13
C ALA A 188 1.86 -10.81 -3.38
N PHE A 189 1.95 -10.76 -2.06
CA PHE A 189 2.06 -11.96 -1.25
C PHE A 189 0.76 -12.78 -1.21
N ILE A 190 -0.42 -12.13 -1.23
CA ILE A 190 -1.72 -12.81 -1.40
C ILE A 190 -1.73 -13.56 -2.73
N GLN A 191 -1.28 -12.93 -3.83
CA GLN A 191 -1.20 -13.58 -5.13
C GLN A 191 -0.30 -14.82 -5.07
N LEU A 192 0.92 -14.70 -4.51
CA LEU A 192 1.82 -15.86 -4.32
C LEU A 192 1.13 -17.01 -3.59
N MET A 193 0.45 -16.70 -2.48
CA MET A 193 -0.24 -17.72 -1.69
C MET A 193 -1.44 -18.33 -2.41
N THR A 194 -2.13 -17.57 -3.25
CA THR A 194 -3.27 -18.03 -4.05
C THR A 194 -2.80 -18.96 -5.17
N ASP A 195 -1.75 -18.57 -5.88
CA ASP A 195 -1.17 -19.36 -6.97
C ASP A 195 -0.48 -20.63 -6.47
N ASN A 196 -0.12 -20.66 -5.18
CA ASN A 196 0.58 -21.78 -4.57
C ASN A 196 -0.20 -22.36 -3.37
N PRO A 197 -1.30 -23.09 -3.60
CA PRO A 197 -2.19 -23.57 -2.53
C PRO A 197 -1.52 -24.53 -1.54
N LYS A 198 -0.39 -25.11 -1.88
CA LYS A 198 0.39 -26.01 -1.01
C LYS A 198 1.30 -25.25 -0.04
N TYR A 199 1.58 -23.96 -0.27
CA TYR A 199 2.45 -23.19 0.61
C TYR A 199 1.87 -23.06 2.00
N LYS A 200 2.72 -23.27 2.99
CA LYS A 200 2.45 -22.95 4.40
C LYS A 200 3.55 -22.02 4.90
N ILE A 201 3.18 -21.10 5.75
CA ILE A 201 4.07 -20.06 6.24
C ILE A 201 4.06 -19.97 7.76
N ARG A 202 5.10 -19.35 8.29
CA ARG A 202 5.16 -18.85 9.66
C ARG A 202 5.48 -17.36 9.61
N VAL A 203 4.62 -16.56 10.20
CA VAL A 203 4.79 -15.11 10.31
C VAL A 203 5.49 -14.80 11.61
N HIS A 204 6.67 -14.24 11.53
CA HIS A 204 7.48 -13.78 12.65
C HIS A 204 7.23 -12.30 12.88
N GLY A 205 6.78 -11.92 14.07
CA GLY A 205 6.63 -10.53 14.44
C GLY A 205 7.81 -10.02 15.25
N HIS A 206 8.28 -8.83 14.92
CA HIS A 206 9.41 -8.18 15.58
C HIS A 206 9.05 -6.77 16.05
N VAL A 207 9.74 -6.30 17.07
CA VAL A 207 9.52 -4.98 17.68
C VAL A 207 10.87 -4.36 18.06
N ASN A 208 11.00 -3.07 17.83
CA ASN A 208 12.16 -2.31 18.27
C ASN A 208 12.15 -2.10 19.80
N GLY A 209 13.25 -2.43 20.46
CA GLY A 209 13.47 -2.18 21.89
C GLY A 209 12.77 -3.17 22.82
N ARG A 210 13.32 -3.31 24.05
CA ARG A 210 12.94 -4.31 25.05
C ARG A 210 12.05 -3.78 26.16
N PHE A 211 11.33 -2.68 25.95
CA PHE A 211 10.50 -2.03 26.97
C PHE A 211 9.00 -2.14 26.64
N ASN A 212 8.18 -2.12 27.67
CA ASN A 212 6.73 -2.07 27.52
C ASN A 212 6.31 -0.70 27.03
N ARG A 213 5.24 -0.64 26.24
CA ARG A 213 4.70 0.58 25.65
C ARG A 213 3.20 0.54 25.48
N ASN A 214 2.59 1.71 25.42
CA ASN A 214 1.22 1.81 24.92
C ASN A 214 1.22 1.62 23.42
N ALA A 215 0.32 0.77 22.93
CA ALA A 215 0.24 0.43 21.53
C ALA A 215 -1.20 0.34 21.08
N THR A 216 -1.46 0.80 19.84
CA THR A 216 -2.75 0.69 19.18
C THR A 216 -2.81 -0.65 18.43
N VAL A 217 -3.87 -1.41 18.64
CA VAL A 217 -4.14 -2.66 17.90
C VAL A 217 -5.47 -2.57 17.16
N ARG A 218 -5.62 -3.35 16.11
CA ARG A 218 -6.80 -3.33 15.23
C ARG A 218 -8.10 -3.67 15.99
N ALA A 219 -8.05 -4.65 16.90
CA ALA A 219 -9.20 -5.14 17.66
C ALA A 219 -10.42 -5.42 16.76
N ASP A 220 -11.52 -4.70 16.96
CA ASP A 220 -12.78 -4.89 16.23
C ASP A 220 -12.86 -4.04 14.94
N SER A 221 -11.81 -3.29 14.62
CA SER A 221 -11.75 -2.50 13.38
C SER A 221 -11.66 -3.41 12.17
N GLU A 222 -12.38 -3.05 11.09
CA GLU A 222 -12.22 -3.65 9.77
C GLU A 222 -11.01 -3.07 9.02
N GLU A 223 -10.52 -1.90 9.47
CA GLU A 223 -9.38 -1.21 8.87
C GLU A 223 -8.03 -1.85 9.23
N PHE A 224 -7.19 -2.04 8.20
CA PHE A 224 -5.83 -2.58 8.35
C PHE A 224 -4.74 -1.53 8.19
N PHE A 225 -5.01 -0.44 7.46
CA PHE A 225 -4.02 0.53 6.99
C PHE A 225 -4.19 1.93 7.59
N ALA A 226 -5.22 2.13 8.38
CA ALA A 226 -5.49 3.40 9.06
C ALA A 226 -5.98 3.15 10.50
N ARG A 227 -5.81 4.16 11.35
CA ARG A 227 -6.48 4.17 12.67
C ARG A 227 -7.96 4.45 12.48
N SER A 228 -8.78 3.79 13.29
CA SER A 228 -10.23 3.91 13.26
C SER A 228 -10.82 3.74 14.68
N ASP A 229 -12.10 4.05 14.84
CA ASP A 229 -12.80 3.97 16.14
C ASP A 229 -12.85 2.55 16.72
N GLY A 230 -12.78 1.51 15.88
CA GLY A 230 -12.69 0.11 16.31
C GLY A 230 -11.32 -0.30 16.86
N ASN A 231 -10.31 0.58 16.84
CA ASN A 231 -8.99 0.28 17.38
C ASN A 231 -8.99 0.34 18.91
N LYS A 232 -8.07 -0.39 19.53
CA LYS A 232 -7.91 -0.44 20.96
C LYS A 232 -6.49 -0.09 21.39
N GLU A 233 -6.39 0.79 22.38
CA GLU A 233 -5.13 1.06 23.07
C GLU A 233 -4.87 -0.01 24.13
N ILE A 234 -3.65 -0.54 24.14
CA ILE A 234 -3.21 -1.55 25.12
C ILE A 234 -1.82 -1.25 25.65
N SER A 235 -1.54 -1.66 26.88
CA SER A 235 -0.18 -1.78 27.36
C SER A 235 0.40 -3.11 26.89
N ALA A 236 1.47 -3.07 26.10
CA ALA A 236 2.07 -4.22 25.46
C ALA A 236 3.55 -4.36 25.76
N SER A 237 3.97 -5.56 26.16
CA SER A 237 5.37 -5.96 26.10
C SER A 237 5.82 -6.11 24.64
N PRO A 238 7.12 -6.09 24.35
CA PRO A 238 7.64 -6.34 23.00
C PRO A 238 7.09 -7.62 22.39
N ARG A 239 7.03 -8.70 23.16
CA ARG A 239 6.48 -9.98 22.72
C ARG A 239 4.99 -9.90 22.37
N LYS A 240 4.20 -9.21 23.21
CA LYS A 240 2.77 -9.04 22.97
C LYS A 240 2.49 -8.21 21.72
N LEU A 241 3.22 -7.10 21.52
CA LEU A 241 3.07 -6.27 20.33
C LEU A 241 3.49 -7.01 19.06
N SER A 242 4.60 -7.77 19.12
CA SER A 242 5.04 -8.58 17.99
C SER A 242 4.05 -9.70 17.63
N ASP A 243 3.34 -10.27 18.62
CA ASP A 243 2.26 -11.23 18.37
C ASP A 243 1.10 -10.58 17.63
N TYR A 244 0.67 -9.40 18.05
CA TYR A 244 -0.37 -8.64 17.33
C TYR A 244 0.01 -8.33 15.88
N ARG A 245 1.28 -7.96 15.62
CA ARG A 245 1.78 -7.71 14.26
C ARG A 245 1.77 -8.97 13.39
N ALA A 246 2.21 -10.09 13.94
CA ALA A 246 2.18 -11.36 13.21
C ALA A 246 0.74 -11.81 12.92
N ASN A 247 -0.16 -11.65 13.89
CA ASN A 247 -1.58 -11.99 13.71
C ASN A 247 -2.25 -11.02 12.71
N LEU A 248 -1.90 -9.74 12.69
CA LEU A 248 -2.42 -8.78 11.70
C LEU A 248 -2.18 -9.24 10.25
N VAL A 249 -0.96 -9.70 9.95
CA VAL A 249 -0.64 -10.28 8.63
C VAL A 249 -1.51 -11.51 8.35
N LYS A 250 -1.60 -12.44 9.31
CA LYS A 250 -2.41 -13.64 9.15
C LYS A 250 -3.89 -13.34 8.92
N ASP A 251 -4.44 -12.36 9.66
CA ASP A 251 -5.83 -11.94 9.52
C ASP A 251 -6.09 -11.28 8.17
N PHE A 252 -5.16 -10.44 7.72
CA PHE A 252 -5.22 -9.81 6.41
C PHE A 252 -5.21 -10.85 5.28
N LEU A 253 -4.34 -11.85 5.36
CA LEU A 253 -4.30 -12.96 4.41
C LEU A 253 -5.60 -13.76 4.42
N ALA A 254 -6.15 -14.03 5.61
CA ALA A 254 -7.40 -14.79 5.76
C ALA A 254 -8.61 -14.05 5.16
N LEU A 255 -8.69 -12.74 5.38
CA LEU A 255 -9.73 -11.90 4.79
C LEU A 255 -9.66 -11.89 3.26
N ASN A 256 -8.46 -12.00 2.70
CA ASN A 256 -8.22 -12.03 1.26
C ASN A 256 -8.16 -13.47 0.69
N GLY A 257 -8.82 -14.42 1.32
CA GLY A 257 -9.06 -15.78 0.78
C GLY A 257 -7.96 -16.80 1.03
N VAL A 258 -6.86 -16.44 1.71
CA VAL A 258 -5.83 -17.41 2.10
C VAL A 258 -6.26 -18.13 3.38
N SER A 259 -6.49 -19.45 3.29
CA SER A 259 -6.94 -20.24 4.46
C SER A 259 -6.04 -20.03 5.69
N ALA A 260 -6.63 -19.65 6.82
CA ALA A 260 -5.93 -19.41 8.09
C ALA A 260 -5.11 -20.63 8.59
N ARG A 261 -5.44 -21.86 8.13
CA ARG A 261 -4.69 -23.10 8.45
C ARG A 261 -3.31 -23.15 7.78
N ARG A 262 -3.07 -22.30 6.79
CA ARG A 262 -1.79 -22.22 6.06
C ARG A 262 -0.79 -21.30 6.77
N GLY A 263 -1.24 -20.42 7.68
CA GLY A 263 -0.43 -19.48 8.43
C GLY A 263 -0.31 -19.84 9.90
N ARG A 264 0.92 -19.84 10.43
CA ARG A 264 1.21 -19.84 11.87
C ARG A 264 1.89 -18.53 12.23
N THR A 265 1.78 -18.10 13.47
CA THR A 265 2.43 -16.89 13.97
C THR A 265 3.50 -17.24 15.01
N LYS A 266 4.51 -16.38 15.13
CA LYS A 266 5.55 -16.43 16.14
C LYS A 266 5.88 -15.02 16.60
N ALA A 267 5.82 -14.81 17.91
CA ALA A 267 6.15 -13.54 18.55
C ALA A 267 7.63 -13.56 18.96
N ASP A 268 8.50 -12.96 18.16
CA ASP A 268 9.93 -12.88 18.44
C ASP A 268 10.30 -11.65 19.31
N GLY A 269 9.39 -10.66 19.40
CA GLY A 269 9.60 -9.46 20.22
C GLY A 269 10.83 -8.69 19.76
N ALA A 270 11.71 -8.37 20.72
CA ALA A 270 12.98 -7.67 20.48
C ALA A 270 14.19 -8.62 20.59
N SER A 271 14.01 -9.94 20.39
CA SER A 271 15.12 -10.90 20.53
C SER A 271 16.13 -10.85 19.37
N THR A 272 15.64 -10.52 18.17
CA THR A 272 16.43 -10.49 16.93
C THR A 272 16.32 -9.12 16.24
N MET A 273 16.81 -8.08 16.92
CA MET A 273 16.92 -6.76 16.31
C MET A 273 18.02 -6.75 15.25
N LEU A 274 17.74 -6.16 14.07
CA LEU A 274 18.71 -5.98 12.99
C LEU A 274 19.67 -4.83 13.27
N PHE A 275 19.18 -3.80 13.95
CA PHE A 275 19.92 -2.57 14.26
C PHE A 275 19.82 -2.24 15.76
N PRO A 276 20.71 -1.40 16.28
CA PRO A 276 20.55 -0.85 17.63
C PRO A 276 19.15 -0.23 17.83
N SER A 277 18.60 -0.35 19.02
CA SER A 277 17.24 0.13 19.35
C SER A 277 17.07 1.66 19.27
N SER A 278 18.15 2.39 19.13
CA SER A 278 18.21 3.84 18.92
C SER A 278 19.01 4.15 17.66
N GLY A 279 18.72 5.31 17.05
CA GLY A 279 19.38 5.75 15.83
C GLY A 279 18.49 5.63 14.57
N PRO A 280 19.00 6.10 13.43
CA PRO A 280 18.19 6.29 12.22
C PRO A 280 17.63 4.98 11.62
N LEU A 281 18.29 3.85 11.86
CA LEU A 281 17.86 2.55 11.33
C LEU A 281 17.02 1.72 12.31
N SER A 282 16.76 2.24 13.53
CA SER A 282 16.02 1.52 14.58
C SER A 282 14.59 1.13 14.16
N GLY A 283 13.96 1.92 13.28
CA GLY A 283 12.62 1.64 12.75
C GLY A 283 12.53 0.33 11.97
N PHE A 284 13.62 -0.17 11.39
CA PHE A 284 13.65 -1.46 10.67
C PHE A 284 13.54 -2.68 11.61
N ASN A 285 13.68 -2.49 12.92
CA ASN A 285 13.41 -3.54 13.89
C ASN A 285 11.90 -3.80 14.05
N ASP A 286 11.04 -2.83 13.71
CA ASP A 286 9.58 -2.92 13.71
C ASP A 286 9.11 -3.54 12.39
N ARG A 287 9.17 -4.88 12.27
CA ARG A 287 8.93 -5.59 11.03
C ARG A 287 8.21 -6.92 11.23
N VAL A 288 7.83 -7.53 10.13
CA VAL A 288 7.46 -8.94 10.05
C VAL A 288 8.38 -9.64 9.04
N GLU A 289 8.65 -10.91 9.31
CA GLU A 289 9.35 -11.82 8.40
C GLU A 289 8.45 -13.02 8.17
N ILE A 290 8.45 -13.57 6.96
CA ILE A 290 7.65 -14.74 6.63
C ILE A 290 8.57 -15.87 6.22
N GLU A 291 8.59 -16.93 7.04
CA GLU A 291 9.26 -18.19 6.74
C GLU A 291 8.32 -19.09 5.94
N ILE A 292 8.76 -19.60 4.80
CA ILE A 292 8.07 -20.64 4.05
C ILE A 292 8.34 -21.97 4.73
N THR A 293 7.35 -22.49 5.47
CA THR A 293 7.49 -23.76 6.22
C THR A 293 7.16 -24.99 5.39
N LYS A 294 6.42 -24.81 4.30
CA LYS A 294 6.15 -25.82 3.28
C LYS A 294 6.01 -25.09 1.94
N GLY A 295 6.88 -25.39 1.02
CA GLY A 295 6.85 -24.94 -0.37
C GLY A 295 6.42 -26.05 -1.32
N LYS A 296 7.08 -26.12 -2.50
CA LYS A 296 6.93 -27.17 -3.51
C LYS A 296 6.74 -28.55 -2.99
#